data_91f0bfb9087947a06c1661ad8ae012b7
#
_entry.id   91f0bfb9087947a06c1661ad8ae012b7
#
_cell.length_a   1.000
_cell.length_b   1.000
_cell.length_c   1.000
_cell.angle_alpha   90.00
_cell.angle_beta   90.00
_cell.angle_gamma   90.00
#
_symmetry.space_group_name_H-M   'P 1'
#
loop_
_entity.id
_entity.type
_entity.pdbx_description
1 polymer ?
#
loop_
_entity_poly.entity_id
_entity_poly.type
_entity_poly.pdbx_seq_one_letter_code
_entity_poly.pdbx_strand_id
1 'polypeptide(L)'
;SLNIPVVLLTEELGPARLMLGLKNAGVRAKVPGDAPGLAVALGGVGTSLEDLVQLYAGLAKSGQKEILNWDLGSNKNEEQRFLSATSAWQVSHILAGLAPPAGAAQMRLAYKTGTSYGHRDAWAIGFDGRYVAGVWIGRPDGTPVPGAFGGELAAPILFELVGLASDEAVPLPPPPPETLLLETAELPPPLQRFKGRRA
;
A
#
# COMPACT_ATOMS: atom_id res chain seq x y z
N SER A 1 -9.42 2.84 -7.18
CA SER A 1 -9.00 3.91 -6.24
C SER A 1 -10.07 5.00 -6.17
N LEU A 2 -10.98 4.88 -5.24
CA LEU A 2 -12.02 5.86 -4.99
C LEU A 2 -11.49 6.92 -4.01
N ASN A 3 -11.47 8.19 -4.42
CA ASN A 3 -10.90 9.27 -3.61
C ASN A 3 -11.87 9.71 -2.48
N ILE A 4 -13.15 9.85 -2.77
CA ILE A 4 -14.14 10.34 -1.79
C ILE A 4 -14.17 9.49 -0.51
N PRO A 5 -14.27 8.15 -0.55
CA PRO A 5 -14.26 7.35 0.67
C PRO A 5 -12.99 7.52 1.50
N VAL A 6 -11.83 7.66 0.85
CA VAL A 6 -10.55 7.85 1.56
C VAL A 6 -10.50 9.22 2.24
N VAL A 7 -11.02 10.27 1.59
CA VAL A 7 -11.11 11.61 2.18
C VAL A 7 -12.03 11.59 3.40
N LEU A 8 -13.22 10.97 3.31
CA LEU A 8 -14.16 10.85 4.43
C LEU A 8 -13.58 10.08 5.60
N LEU A 9 -12.89 8.96 5.34
CA LEU A 9 -12.18 8.21 6.37
C LEU A 9 -11.06 9.04 7.03
N THR A 10 -10.37 9.86 6.24
CA THR A 10 -9.31 10.73 6.77
C THR A 10 -9.89 11.88 7.59
N GLU A 11 -11.06 12.40 7.21
CA GLU A 11 -11.78 13.42 8.00
C GLU A 11 -12.19 12.84 9.36
N GLU A 12 -12.76 11.64 9.39
CA GLU A 12 -13.16 10.95 10.63
C GLU A 12 -11.95 10.61 11.50
N LEU A 13 -10.88 10.08 10.92
CA LEU A 13 -9.64 9.76 11.63
C LEU A 13 -8.93 11.00 12.17
N GLY A 14 -8.95 12.08 11.40
CA GLY A 14 -8.15 13.28 11.57
C GLY A 14 -6.78 13.19 10.86
N PRO A 15 -6.45 14.16 9.97
CA PRO A 15 -5.19 14.16 9.22
C PRO A 15 -3.93 14.07 10.09
N ALA A 16 -3.95 14.70 11.26
CA ALA A 16 -2.83 14.66 12.21
C ALA A 16 -2.59 13.24 12.76
N ARG A 17 -3.66 12.47 13.00
CA ARG A 17 -3.54 11.06 13.44
C ARG A 17 -2.99 10.17 12.33
N LEU A 18 -3.38 10.40 11.07
CA LEU A 18 -2.79 9.71 9.92
C LEU A 18 -1.28 9.98 9.85
N MET A 19 -0.85 11.24 9.97
CA MET A 19 0.57 11.61 9.98
C MET A 19 1.34 10.99 11.14
N LEU A 20 0.72 10.93 12.32
CA LEU A 20 1.30 10.24 13.48
C LEU A 20 1.45 8.74 13.22
N GLY A 21 0.45 8.10 12.59
CA GLY A 21 0.51 6.69 12.18
C GLY A 21 1.67 6.42 11.22
N LEU A 22 1.86 7.27 10.19
CA LEU A 22 3.00 7.18 9.28
C LEU A 22 4.34 7.32 10.00
N LYS A 23 4.45 8.30 10.91
CA LYS A 23 5.66 8.48 11.75
C LYS A 23 5.95 7.26 12.61
N ASN A 24 4.94 6.67 13.25
CA ASN A 24 5.09 5.47 14.08
C ASN A 24 5.52 4.25 13.24
N ALA A 25 5.08 4.19 11.99
CA ALA A 25 5.54 3.18 11.02
C ALA A 25 6.96 3.45 10.48
N GLY A 26 7.60 4.54 10.86
CA GLY A 26 8.95 4.92 10.43
C GLY A 26 9.01 5.74 9.15
N VAL A 27 7.88 6.17 8.61
CA VAL A 27 7.81 6.98 7.38
C VAL A 27 8.16 8.44 7.68
N ARG A 28 9.11 9.00 6.95
CA ARG A 28 9.55 10.41 7.01
C ARG A 28 8.68 11.28 6.10
N ALA A 29 7.40 11.37 6.44
CA ALA A 29 6.42 12.09 5.64
C ALA A 29 6.52 13.62 5.86
N LYS A 30 6.51 14.39 4.77
CA LYS A 30 6.55 15.86 4.78
C LYS A 30 5.28 16.42 4.19
N VAL A 31 4.59 17.30 4.90
CA VAL A 31 3.43 18.03 4.39
C VAL A 31 3.85 19.41 3.90
N PRO A 32 3.24 19.93 2.81
CA PRO A 32 3.37 21.33 2.44
C PRO A 32 2.65 22.21 3.50
N GLY A 33 3.34 23.22 3.99
CA GLY A 33 2.81 24.14 5.02
C GLY A 33 2.92 23.61 6.45
N ASP A 34 2.21 24.29 7.38
CA ASP A 34 2.41 24.10 8.82
C ASP A 34 1.53 23.03 9.46
N ALA A 35 0.47 22.60 8.77
CA ALA A 35 -0.47 21.62 9.30
C ALA A 35 -0.97 20.65 8.22
N PRO A 36 -1.16 19.35 8.57
CA PRO A 36 -1.73 18.38 7.66
C PRO A 36 -3.23 18.66 7.42
N GLY A 37 -3.63 18.70 6.14
CA GLY A 37 -5.02 18.76 5.71
C GLY A 37 -5.49 17.44 5.11
N LEU A 38 -6.75 17.39 4.63
CA LEU A 38 -7.34 16.19 3.99
C LEU A 38 -6.58 15.73 2.72
N ALA A 39 -5.82 16.62 2.10
CA ALA A 39 -5.01 16.31 0.93
C ALA A 39 -3.96 15.21 1.19
N VAL A 40 -3.54 14.99 2.45
CA VAL A 40 -2.60 13.91 2.80
C VAL A 40 -3.13 12.54 2.41
N ALA A 41 -4.45 12.35 2.41
CA ALA A 41 -5.10 11.11 1.99
C ALA A 41 -4.96 10.80 0.49
N LEU A 42 -4.71 11.83 -0.32
CA LEU A 42 -4.62 11.75 -1.78
C LEU A 42 -3.20 12.02 -2.30
N GLY A 43 -2.20 11.88 -1.45
CA GLY A 43 -0.80 12.10 -1.82
C GLY A 43 -0.32 13.54 -1.66
N GLY A 44 -1.06 14.42 -0.94
CA GLY A 44 -0.58 15.74 -0.52
C GLY A 44 0.50 15.67 0.56
N VAL A 45 1.39 14.70 0.46
CA VAL A 45 2.48 14.41 1.38
C VAL A 45 3.69 13.91 0.60
N GLY A 46 4.86 14.47 0.84
CA GLY A 46 6.12 14.00 0.26
C GLY A 46 6.69 12.85 1.09
N THR A 47 7.14 11.80 0.42
CA THR A 47 7.82 10.65 1.04
C THR A 47 8.83 10.05 0.07
N SER A 48 9.72 9.19 0.55
CA SER A 48 10.67 8.47 -0.30
C SER A 48 10.15 7.08 -0.69
N LEU A 49 10.71 6.51 -1.78
CA LEU A 49 10.44 5.12 -2.16
C LEU A 49 10.85 4.17 -1.04
N GLU A 50 11.99 4.41 -0.41
CA GLU A 50 12.49 3.65 0.74
C GLU A 50 11.47 3.60 1.88
N ASP A 51 10.93 4.77 2.28
CA ASP A 51 9.94 4.85 3.36
C ASP A 51 8.66 4.08 3.02
N LEU A 52 8.20 4.12 1.75
CA LEU A 52 7.02 3.37 1.32
C LEU A 52 7.28 1.86 1.26
N VAL A 53 8.44 1.43 0.77
CA VAL A 53 8.81 0.00 0.78
C VAL A 53 8.90 -0.51 2.21
N GLN A 54 9.48 0.28 3.13
CA GLN A 54 9.54 -0.05 4.56
C GLN A 54 8.15 -0.16 5.18
N LEU A 55 7.23 0.76 4.88
CA LEU A 55 5.83 0.71 5.33
C LEU A 55 5.13 -0.56 4.87
N TYR A 56 5.31 -0.93 3.59
CA TYR A 56 4.71 -2.14 3.02
C TYR A 56 5.37 -3.41 3.57
N ALA A 57 6.66 -3.40 3.87
CA ALA A 57 7.32 -4.51 4.59
C ALA A 57 6.68 -4.71 5.97
N GLY A 58 6.37 -3.62 6.68
CA GLY A 58 5.64 -3.69 7.94
C GLY A 58 4.22 -4.25 7.80
N LEU A 59 3.50 -3.92 6.72
CA LEU A 59 2.19 -4.55 6.42
C LEU A 59 2.35 -6.05 6.17
N ALA A 60 3.32 -6.45 5.35
CA ALA A 60 3.63 -7.85 5.05
C ALA A 60 3.97 -8.66 6.31
N LYS A 61 4.59 -8.02 7.30
CA LYS A 61 4.92 -8.58 8.62
C LYS A 61 3.85 -8.29 9.68
N SER A 62 2.60 -8.33 9.29
CA SER A 62 1.45 -8.22 10.19
C SER A 62 1.43 -6.96 11.05
N GLY A 63 1.89 -5.82 10.52
CA GLY A 63 1.86 -4.51 11.17
C GLY A 63 3.02 -4.23 12.12
N GLN A 64 4.09 -5.00 12.05
CA GLN A 64 5.34 -4.72 12.76
C GLN A 64 6.14 -3.66 11.99
N LYS A 65 6.78 -2.75 12.73
CA LYS A 65 7.67 -1.76 12.14
C LYS A 65 8.93 -2.46 11.64
N GLU A 66 9.22 -2.28 10.36
CA GLU A 66 10.45 -2.77 9.74
C GLU A 66 11.41 -1.61 9.50
N ILE A 67 12.70 -1.87 9.69
CA ILE A 67 13.76 -0.95 9.31
C ILE A 67 14.59 -1.65 8.24
N LEU A 68 14.67 -1.03 7.07
CA LEU A 68 15.50 -1.57 5.99
C LEU A 68 16.97 -1.51 6.40
N ASN A 69 17.65 -2.66 6.32
CA ASN A 69 19.06 -2.79 6.60
C ASN A 69 19.84 -2.97 5.30
N TRP A 70 20.84 -2.14 5.09
CA TRP A 70 21.74 -2.20 3.94
C TRP A 70 22.96 -3.09 4.19
N ASP A 71 23.22 -3.41 5.47
CA ASP A 71 24.36 -4.21 5.89
C ASP A 71 23.90 -5.62 6.33
N LEU A 72 24.59 -6.65 5.83
CA LEU A 72 24.41 -8.04 6.24
C LEU A 72 24.96 -8.23 7.67
N GLY A 73 24.19 -7.92 8.70
CA GLY A 73 24.60 -8.16 10.09
C GLY A 73 24.08 -7.18 11.12
N SER A 74 23.47 -6.08 10.71
CA SER A 74 22.80 -5.16 11.63
C SER A 74 21.31 -5.52 11.74
N ASN A 75 20.96 -6.36 12.71
CA ASN A 75 19.54 -6.61 13.03
C ASN A 75 19.07 -5.49 13.97
N LYS A 76 18.51 -4.43 13.42
CA LYS A 76 17.95 -3.28 14.17
C LYS A 76 16.43 -3.30 14.25
N ASN A 77 15.81 -4.47 14.14
CA ASN A 77 14.36 -4.56 14.23
C ASN A 77 13.94 -4.36 15.69
N GLU A 78 13.39 -3.19 15.98
CA GLU A 78 12.65 -2.95 17.19
C GLU A 78 11.30 -3.67 17.04
N GLU A 79 10.89 -4.47 18.04
CA GLU A 79 9.58 -5.12 18.10
C GLU A 79 8.47 -4.08 18.36
N GLN A 80 8.39 -3.07 17.50
CA GLN A 80 7.37 -2.03 17.59
C GLN A 80 6.29 -2.27 16.53
N ARG A 81 5.05 -2.38 16.99
CA ARG A 81 3.88 -2.55 16.11
C ARG A 81 3.21 -1.19 15.86
N PHE A 82 2.94 -0.87 14.59
CA PHE A 82 2.20 0.33 14.20
C PHE A 82 0.74 0.05 13.80
N LEU A 83 0.41 -1.20 13.48
CA LEU A 83 -0.96 -1.69 13.26
C LEU A 83 -1.17 -3.02 13.99
N SER A 84 -2.43 -3.34 14.33
CA SER A 84 -2.78 -4.70 14.77
C SER A 84 -2.55 -5.71 13.63
N ALA A 85 -2.29 -6.97 13.98
CA ALA A 85 -2.13 -8.02 12.98
C ALA A 85 -3.39 -8.17 12.11
N THR A 86 -4.56 -8.09 12.72
CA THR A 86 -5.87 -8.13 12.02
C THR A 86 -6.01 -6.98 11.03
N SER A 87 -5.71 -5.74 11.43
CA SER A 87 -5.80 -4.59 10.52
C SER A 87 -4.80 -4.68 9.38
N ALA A 88 -3.56 -5.09 9.65
CA ALA A 88 -2.55 -5.29 8.61
C ALA A 88 -2.97 -6.39 7.63
N TRP A 89 -3.51 -7.50 8.13
CA TRP A 89 -4.02 -8.58 7.29
C TRP A 89 -5.21 -8.12 6.43
N GLN A 90 -6.19 -7.40 7.01
CA GLN A 90 -7.35 -6.88 6.27
C GLN A 90 -6.93 -5.96 5.12
N VAL A 91 -5.99 -5.03 5.36
CA VAL A 91 -5.45 -4.15 4.32
C VAL A 91 -4.73 -4.98 3.25
N SER A 92 -3.86 -5.92 3.65
CA SER A 92 -3.15 -6.80 2.72
C SER A 92 -4.11 -7.62 1.85
N HIS A 93 -5.17 -8.16 2.45
CA HIS A 93 -6.20 -8.93 1.75
C HIS A 93 -6.97 -8.07 0.73
N ILE A 94 -7.32 -6.83 1.08
CA ILE A 94 -7.97 -5.88 0.16
C ILE A 94 -7.03 -5.56 -1.00
N LEU A 95 -5.76 -5.29 -0.74
CA LEU A 95 -4.76 -4.99 -1.76
C LEU A 95 -4.51 -6.18 -2.71
N ALA A 96 -4.50 -7.41 -2.18
CA ALA A 96 -4.34 -8.63 -2.97
C ALA A 96 -5.58 -8.98 -3.83
N GLY A 97 -6.69 -8.29 -3.63
CA GLY A 97 -7.90 -8.39 -4.45
C GLY A 97 -7.85 -7.53 -5.73
N LEU A 98 -6.82 -6.72 -5.92
CA LEU A 98 -6.66 -5.93 -7.15
C LEU A 98 -6.23 -6.83 -8.31
N ALA A 99 -6.82 -6.59 -9.49
CA ALA A 99 -6.42 -7.29 -10.70
C ALA A 99 -4.99 -6.90 -11.11
N PRO A 100 -4.18 -7.84 -11.62
CA PRO A 100 -2.89 -7.51 -12.21
C PRO A 100 -3.03 -6.51 -13.36
N PRO A 101 -2.00 -5.68 -13.64
CA PRO A 101 -2.00 -4.80 -14.81
C PRO A 101 -2.04 -5.61 -16.11
N ALA A 102 -2.55 -5.00 -17.16
CA ALA A 102 -2.64 -5.65 -18.47
C ALA A 102 -1.26 -6.13 -18.93
N GLY A 103 -1.18 -7.38 -19.39
CA GLY A 103 0.07 -7.99 -19.88
C GLY A 103 1.05 -8.44 -18.80
N ALA A 104 0.77 -8.20 -17.53
CA ALA A 104 1.61 -8.69 -16.44
C ALA A 104 1.41 -10.21 -16.20
N ALA A 105 2.41 -10.82 -15.57
CA ALA A 105 2.31 -12.20 -15.12
C ALA A 105 1.09 -12.38 -14.19
N GLN A 106 0.40 -13.53 -14.32
CA GLN A 106 -0.76 -13.87 -13.51
C GLN A 106 -0.35 -14.29 -12.09
N MET A 107 0.25 -13.35 -11.37
CA MET A 107 0.63 -13.54 -9.97
C MET A 107 -0.24 -12.68 -9.06
N ARG A 108 -0.46 -13.15 -7.83
CA ARG A 108 -1.25 -12.44 -6.83
C ARG A 108 -0.35 -11.66 -5.89
N LEU A 109 -0.33 -10.34 -6.04
CA LEU A 109 0.38 -9.42 -5.15
C LEU A 109 -0.62 -8.57 -4.36
N ALA A 110 -0.30 -8.29 -3.11
CA ALA A 110 -0.93 -7.18 -2.39
C ALA A 110 -0.24 -5.89 -2.85
N TYR A 111 -0.87 -5.11 -3.72
CA TYR A 111 -0.22 -3.93 -4.30
C TYR A 111 -1.15 -2.74 -4.42
N LYS A 112 -0.55 -1.56 -4.52
CA LYS A 112 -1.27 -0.31 -4.81
C LYS A 112 -0.46 0.58 -5.73
N THR A 113 -1.16 1.24 -6.63
CA THR A 113 -0.62 2.28 -7.49
C THR A 113 -0.97 3.66 -6.95
N GLY A 114 -0.14 4.64 -7.26
CA GLY A 114 -0.38 6.04 -7.01
C GLY A 114 0.03 6.89 -8.21
N THR A 115 -0.64 8.01 -8.38
CA THR A 115 -0.27 9.04 -9.36
C THR A 115 -0.44 10.37 -8.68
N SER A 116 0.61 11.17 -8.57
CA SER A 116 0.53 12.49 -7.95
C SER A 116 -0.22 13.48 -8.85
N TYR A 117 -0.74 14.53 -8.24
CA TYR A 117 -1.38 15.62 -8.97
C TYR A 117 -0.42 16.22 -10.02
N GLY A 118 -0.89 16.38 -11.25
CA GLY A 118 -0.11 16.90 -12.38
C GLY A 118 0.88 15.89 -12.97
N HIS A 119 0.71 14.57 -12.71
CA HIS A 119 1.55 13.50 -13.28
C HIS A 119 3.06 13.69 -13.01
N ARG A 120 3.42 14.10 -11.80
CA ARG A 120 4.83 14.26 -11.40
C ARG A 120 5.44 12.93 -11.00
N ASP A 121 4.63 12.06 -10.41
CA ASP A 121 5.04 10.77 -9.86
C ASP A 121 4.07 9.68 -10.24
N ALA A 122 4.59 8.57 -10.73
CA ALA A 122 3.88 7.32 -10.92
C ALA A 122 4.48 6.27 -9.98
N TRP A 123 3.66 5.69 -9.10
CA TRP A 123 4.05 4.77 -8.05
C TRP A 123 3.39 3.42 -8.21
N ALA A 124 4.11 2.36 -7.87
CA ALA A 124 3.55 1.06 -7.58
C ALA A 124 4.38 0.40 -6.47
N ILE A 125 3.74 0.01 -5.37
CA ILE A 125 4.37 -0.73 -4.29
C ILE A 125 3.52 -1.96 -4.00
N GLY A 126 4.17 -3.09 -3.75
CA GLY A 126 3.47 -4.33 -3.46
C GLY A 126 4.37 -5.39 -2.87
N PHE A 127 3.74 -6.46 -2.41
CA PHE A 127 4.41 -7.60 -1.80
C PHE A 127 3.63 -8.90 -2.00
N ASP A 128 4.36 -9.99 -1.91
CA ASP A 128 3.83 -11.34 -1.72
C ASP A 128 4.20 -11.85 -0.31
N GLY A 129 4.18 -13.15 -0.07
CA GLY A 129 4.58 -13.74 1.21
C GLY A 129 6.09 -13.70 1.49
N ARG A 130 6.92 -13.23 0.55
CA ARG A 130 8.39 -13.26 0.66
C ARG A 130 9.08 -11.95 0.32
N TYR A 131 8.63 -11.26 -0.73
CA TYR A 131 9.28 -10.07 -1.27
C TYR A 131 8.38 -8.85 -1.16
N VAL A 132 9.00 -7.70 -0.91
CA VAL A 132 8.39 -6.39 -1.04
C VAL A 132 9.16 -5.63 -2.11
N ALA A 133 8.46 -5.05 -3.06
CA ALA A 133 9.06 -4.25 -4.12
C ALA A 133 8.33 -2.92 -4.28
N GLY A 134 9.05 -1.93 -4.74
CA GLY A 134 8.50 -0.62 -5.05
C GLY A 134 9.10 -0.04 -6.33
N VAL A 135 8.27 0.67 -7.09
CA VAL A 135 8.64 1.37 -8.31
C VAL A 135 8.17 2.81 -8.22
N TRP A 136 9.08 3.72 -8.49
CA TRP A 136 8.79 5.13 -8.71
C TRP A 136 9.30 5.57 -10.05
N ILE A 137 8.45 6.27 -10.80
CA ILE A 137 8.79 6.89 -12.07
C ILE A 137 8.43 8.36 -11.94
N GLY A 138 9.43 9.21 -12.09
CA GLY A 138 9.30 10.66 -11.93
C GLY A 138 10.59 11.37 -12.23
N ARG A 139 10.59 12.69 -12.04
CA ARG A 139 11.77 13.52 -12.16
C ARG A 139 12.16 14.09 -10.81
N PRO A 140 13.44 14.05 -10.42
CA PRO A 140 13.90 14.56 -9.13
C PRO A 140 13.57 16.04 -8.87
N ASP A 141 13.45 16.83 -9.93
CA ASP A 141 13.07 18.24 -9.87
C ASP A 141 11.55 18.46 -9.74
N GLY A 142 10.75 17.38 -9.74
CA GLY A 142 9.29 17.42 -9.62
C GLY A 142 8.59 17.96 -10.86
N THR A 143 9.26 18.06 -12.02
CA THR A 143 8.59 18.44 -13.26
C THR A 143 7.66 17.32 -13.74
N PRO A 144 6.48 17.68 -14.29
CA PRO A 144 5.53 16.68 -14.78
C PRO A 144 6.11 15.75 -15.85
N VAL A 145 5.67 14.49 -15.82
CA VAL A 145 5.88 13.50 -16.88
C VAL A 145 4.51 13.22 -17.50
N PRO A 146 4.12 13.92 -18.58
CA PRO A 146 2.80 13.74 -19.18
C PRO A 146 2.51 12.27 -19.51
N GLY A 147 1.33 11.77 -19.14
CA GLY A 147 0.96 10.37 -19.36
C GLY A 147 1.55 9.38 -18.35
N ALA A 148 2.29 9.83 -17.34
CA ALA A 148 2.79 8.94 -16.30
C ALA A 148 1.68 8.57 -15.30
N PHE A 149 1.05 7.43 -15.53
CA PHE A 149 0.12 6.81 -14.60
C PHE A 149 0.74 5.62 -13.89
N GLY A 150 0.57 5.55 -12.57
CA GLY A 150 1.13 4.46 -11.77
C GLY A 150 0.65 3.08 -12.22
N GLY A 151 -0.61 2.96 -12.63
CA GLY A 151 -1.19 1.70 -13.13
C GLY A 151 -0.63 1.25 -14.47
N GLU A 152 -0.29 2.19 -15.36
CA GLU A 152 0.16 1.88 -16.73
C GLU A 152 1.68 1.75 -16.84
N LEU A 153 2.44 2.51 -16.05
CA LEU A 153 3.90 2.53 -16.13
C LEU A 153 4.56 1.78 -14.97
N ALA A 154 4.20 2.10 -13.72
CA ALA A 154 4.90 1.56 -12.56
C ALA A 154 4.44 0.15 -12.20
N ALA A 155 3.14 -0.17 -12.33
CA ALA A 155 2.64 -1.48 -11.96
C ALA A 155 3.17 -2.63 -12.82
N PRO A 156 3.26 -2.55 -14.17
CA PRO A 156 3.87 -3.61 -14.95
C PRO A 156 5.32 -3.91 -14.53
N ILE A 157 6.11 -2.88 -14.26
CA ILE A 157 7.49 -3.01 -13.78
C ILE A 157 7.53 -3.68 -12.40
N LEU A 158 6.61 -3.33 -11.50
CA LEU A 158 6.51 -3.97 -10.18
C LEU A 158 6.30 -5.48 -10.31
N PHE A 159 5.38 -5.91 -11.18
CA PHE A 159 5.10 -7.33 -11.41
C PHE A 159 6.28 -8.05 -12.06
N GLU A 160 6.98 -7.40 -13.00
CA GLU A 160 8.20 -7.94 -13.60
C GLU A 160 9.32 -8.11 -12.56
N LEU A 161 9.55 -7.11 -11.69
CA LEU A 161 10.55 -7.18 -10.63
C LEU A 161 10.30 -8.35 -9.66
N VAL A 162 9.05 -8.54 -9.22
CA VAL A 162 8.73 -9.67 -8.35
C VAL A 162 8.86 -11.00 -9.08
N GLY A 163 8.46 -11.07 -10.36
CA GLY A 163 8.64 -12.25 -11.20
C GLY A 163 10.10 -12.62 -11.46
N LEU A 164 11.01 -11.64 -11.52
CA LEU A 164 12.46 -11.88 -11.61
C LEU A 164 13.08 -12.34 -10.26
N ALA A 165 12.46 -11.94 -9.15
CA ALA A 165 12.94 -12.34 -7.82
C ALA A 165 12.47 -13.74 -7.42
N SER A 166 11.37 -14.23 -8.00
CA SER A 166 10.80 -15.56 -7.71
C SER A 166 9.97 -16.04 -8.89
N ASP A 167 10.13 -17.30 -9.27
CA ASP A 167 9.38 -17.94 -10.37
C ASP A 167 7.88 -18.02 -10.05
N GLU A 168 7.52 -18.08 -8.75
CA GLU A 168 6.14 -18.13 -8.29
C GLU A 168 5.94 -17.17 -7.09
N ALA A 169 4.81 -16.46 -7.09
CA ALA A 169 4.44 -15.61 -5.95
C ALA A 169 4.14 -16.47 -4.72
N VAL A 170 4.74 -16.11 -3.59
CA VAL A 170 4.49 -16.78 -2.31
C VAL A 170 3.16 -16.31 -1.73
N PRO A 171 2.26 -17.21 -1.32
CA PRO A 171 0.98 -16.82 -0.74
C PRO A 171 1.13 -15.92 0.49
N LEU A 172 0.23 -14.95 0.62
CA LEU A 172 0.13 -14.13 1.82
C LEU A 172 -0.29 -14.97 3.04
N PRO A 173 0.10 -14.57 4.25
CA PRO A 173 -0.30 -15.26 5.48
C PRO A 173 -1.82 -15.41 5.60
N PRO A 174 -2.30 -16.48 6.24
CA PRO A 174 -3.72 -16.63 6.57
C PRO A 174 -4.18 -15.54 7.55
N PRO A 175 -5.52 -15.35 7.70
CA PRO A 175 -6.04 -14.41 8.69
C PRO A 175 -5.58 -14.76 10.10
N PRO A 176 -5.19 -13.77 10.92
CA PRO A 176 -4.96 -13.98 12.35
C PRO A 176 -6.19 -14.61 13.03
N PRO A 177 -6.02 -15.45 14.08
CA PRO A 177 -7.12 -16.15 14.72
C PRO A 177 -8.25 -15.25 15.25
N GLU A 178 -7.91 -14.03 15.65
CA GLU A 178 -8.87 -13.04 16.14
C GLU A 178 -9.63 -12.28 15.04
N THR A 179 -9.36 -12.60 13.76
CA THR A 179 -10.02 -11.92 12.63
C THR A 179 -11.45 -12.41 12.48
N LEU A 180 -12.41 -11.49 12.59
CA LEU A 180 -13.81 -11.80 12.30
C LEU A 180 -13.99 -11.99 10.79
N LEU A 181 -14.35 -13.20 10.39
CA LEU A 181 -14.73 -13.56 9.03
C LEU A 181 -16.22 -13.88 9.01
N LEU A 182 -16.96 -13.22 8.15
CA LEU A 182 -18.41 -13.41 7.99
C LEU A 182 -18.72 -13.81 6.54
N GLU A 183 -19.64 -14.72 6.38
CA GLU A 183 -20.25 -14.99 5.09
C GLU A 183 -21.14 -13.82 4.65
N THR A 184 -21.33 -13.66 3.33
CA THR A 184 -22.15 -12.55 2.80
C THR A 184 -23.57 -12.55 3.41
N ALA A 185 -24.12 -13.72 3.71
CA ALA A 185 -25.46 -13.86 4.30
C ALA A 185 -25.53 -13.39 5.76
N GLU A 186 -24.40 -13.36 6.46
CA GLU A 186 -24.30 -12.94 7.86
C GLU A 186 -24.09 -11.42 7.99
N LEU A 187 -23.80 -10.74 6.89
CA LEU A 187 -23.60 -9.29 6.88
C LEU A 187 -24.94 -8.55 7.04
N PRO A 188 -24.94 -7.35 7.62
CA PRO A 188 -26.09 -6.47 7.57
C PRO A 188 -26.58 -6.25 6.13
N PRO A 189 -27.90 -6.16 5.88
CA PRO A 189 -28.46 -6.06 4.52
C PRO A 189 -27.78 -5.03 3.60
N PRO A 190 -27.39 -3.82 4.04
CA PRO A 190 -26.70 -2.86 3.20
C PRO A 190 -25.34 -3.31 2.70
N LEU A 191 -24.70 -4.27 3.38
CA LEU A 191 -23.37 -4.81 3.06
C LEU A 191 -23.43 -6.13 2.30
N GLN A 192 -24.62 -6.75 2.17
CA GLN A 192 -24.80 -7.96 1.39
C GLN A 192 -24.66 -7.64 -0.10
N ARG A 193 -23.71 -8.29 -0.77
CA ARG A 193 -23.57 -8.21 -2.22
C ARG A 193 -24.58 -9.16 -2.84
N PHE A 194 -25.57 -8.66 -3.54
CA PHE A 194 -26.48 -9.49 -4.32
C PHE A 194 -25.69 -10.24 -5.40
N LYS A 195 -25.83 -11.57 -5.41
CA LYS A 195 -25.35 -12.40 -6.50
C LYS A 195 -26.16 -12.00 -7.76
N GLY A 196 -25.55 -11.27 -8.65
CA GLY A 196 -26.18 -11.02 -9.93
C GLY A 196 -25.88 -9.65 -10.52
N ARG A 197 -24.67 -9.50 -11.02
CA ARG A 197 -24.35 -8.82 -12.28
C ARG A 197 -22.91 -9.17 -12.59
N ARG A 198 -22.72 -10.26 -13.34
CA ARG A 198 -21.55 -10.39 -14.19
C ARG A 198 -21.76 -9.34 -15.28
N ALA A 199 -20.99 -8.27 -15.27
CA ALA A 199 -20.79 -7.42 -16.43
C ALA A 199 -19.55 -7.93 -17.17
#